data_7f563bbb5e3ee2a5410d94ee4e3382f2
#
_entry.id   7f563bbb5e3ee2a5410d94ee4e3382f2
#
_cell.length_a   1.000
_cell.length_b   1.000
_cell.length_c   1.000
_cell.angle_alpha   90.00
_cell.angle_beta   90.00
_cell.angle_gamma   90.00
#
_symmetry.space_group_name_H-M   'P 1'
#
loop_
_entity.id
_entity.type
_entity.pdbx_description
1 polymer ?
#
loop_
_entity_poly.entity_id
_entity_poly.type
_entity_poly.pdbx_seq_one_letter_code
_entity_poly.pdbx_strand_id
1 'polypeptide(L)'
;TQDAPLNPALLSNFPRMRHKPQLGAWLLMLALSLGLTAIPAHAQSGQTASKTSDKSAKKKDKPAAVNKGQTAKAKAKDNPKQKATAKNKAPANSSVQRAKAPAANKSAKNGPSAVKQVRMQSSPQQARPVRASFGQMAGLHATSDALDLHSSVALVVDQDTHEVLYRKNDHAVLPIASLTKLMTGLVIAEAKLSMDEPIRITQDDVDTEKGSSSRLAVGTVLSRGDLMHLSLMSSENRAANALGRTFPGGMDNFVDRMNSRAKQLGMKDTRYVEPTGLSSRNQSSASDLAVLVAVAYKEPMLRELSTSHGREVEVGRRTLQYNNTNRLVKNPAWDIGLQKTGYISEAGRCLVMQTQVSGRKLIMVFLDSAGKLSRLGDAERVRQWLENKPPLHSGQSLPRQYLPG
;
A
#
# COMPACT_ATOMS: atom_id res chain seq x y z
N THR A 1 5.07 -40.19 56.68
CA THR A 1 4.32 -41.45 56.75
C THR A 1 3.35 -41.59 55.62
N GLN A 2 3.77 -42.50 54.76
CA GLN A 2 2.99 -43.43 53.95
C GLN A 2 2.19 -42.89 52.75
N ASP A 3 2.79 -43.16 51.63
CA ASP A 3 2.25 -43.29 50.30
C ASP A 3 1.16 -44.33 50.20
N ALA A 4 0.10 -44.05 49.42
CA ALA A 4 -0.82 -45.06 48.90
C ALA A 4 -0.95 -44.88 47.38
N PRO A 5 -0.83 -45.97 46.57
CA PRO A 5 -0.82 -45.89 45.11
C PRO A 5 -2.19 -45.85 44.53
N LEU A 6 -2.38 -45.02 43.48
CA LEU A 6 -3.57 -44.92 42.65
C LEU A 6 -3.72 -46.14 41.72
N ASN A 7 -4.88 -46.73 41.75
CA ASN A 7 -5.35 -47.90 41.00
C ASN A 7 -5.63 -47.56 39.52
N PRO A 8 -5.06 -48.29 38.52
CA PRO A 8 -5.31 -48.06 37.11
C PRO A 8 -6.40 -49.01 36.53
N ALA A 9 -7.66 -48.77 36.86
CA ALA A 9 -8.75 -49.55 36.29
C ALA A 9 -10.01 -48.70 36.20
N LEU A 10 -10.10 -47.80 35.18
CA LEU A 10 -11.36 -47.18 34.70
C LEU A 10 -11.12 -46.46 33.35
N LEU A 11 -10.68 -47.21 32.35
CA LEU A 11 -10.63 -46.78 30.97
C LEU A 11 -11.15 -47.91 30.07
N SER A 12 -12.47 -48.10 30.06
CA SER A 12 -13.12 -48.88 29.01
C SER A 12 -14.59 -48.49 28.98
N ASN A 13 -14.96 -47.69 27.97
CA ASN A 13 -16.27 -47.69 27.30
C ASN A 13 -16.52 -46.36 26.61
N PHE A 14 -15.94 -46.22 25.39
CA PHE A 14 -16.51 -45.35 24.37
C PHE A 14 -16.63 -46.14 23.08
N PRO A 15 -17.84 -46.23 22.45
CA PRO A 15 -18.01 -46.94 21.18
C PRO A 15 -17.39 -46.17 20.04
N ARG A 16 -16.51 -46.84 19.30
CA ARG A 16 -15.96 -46.39 18.01
C ARG A 16 -17.06 -46.33 16.97
N MET A 17 -17.52 -45.14 16.60
CA MET A 17 -18.29 -44.93 15.37
C MET A 17 -17.34 -45.01 14.17
N ARG A 18 -17.49 -46.09 13.40
CA ARG A 18 -16.90 -46.27 12.08
C ARG A 18 -17.74 -45.49 11.07
N HIS A 19 -17.23 -44.37 10.57
CA HIS A 19 -17.75 -43.75 9.35
C HIS A 19 -17.17 -44.47 8.13
N LYS A 20 -18.09 -45.11 7.37
CA LYS A 20 -17.81 -45.59 6.02
C LYS A 20 -17.92 -44.41 5.03
N PRO A 21 -17.05 -44.28 4.03
CA PRO A 21 -17.28 -43.33 2.95
C PRO A 21 -18.32 -43.87 1.98
N GLN A 22 -19.41 -43.15 1.81
CA GLN A 22 -20.35 -43.37 0.71
C GLN A 22 -19.82 -42.65 -0.53
N LEU A 23 -19.34 -43.43 -1.50
CA LEU A 23 -19.25 -43.03 -2.90
C LEU A 23 -20.69 -42.99 -3.46
N GLY A 24 -21.22 -41.80 -3.69
CA GLY A 24 -22.45 -41.57 -4.44
C GLY A 24 -22.11 -41.11 -5.84
N ALA A 25 -22.19 -42.00 -6.79
CA ALA A 25 -22.19 -41.75 -8.22
C ALA A 25 -23.39 -40.89 -8.62
N TRP A 26 -23.17 -39.78 -9.29
CA TRP A 26 -24.20 -39.10 -10.08
C TRP A 26 -23.87 -39.26 -11.56
N LEU A 27 -24.57 -40.23 -12.16
CA LEU A 27 -24.64 -40.49 -13.61
C LEU A 27 -25.76 -39.64 -14.20
N LEU A 28 -25.42 -38.94 -15.27
CA LEU A 28 -26.21 -38.55 -16.47
C LEU A 28 -27.73 -38.43 -16.36
N MET A 29 -28.25 -37.26 -16.70
CA MET A 29 -29.46 -37.10 -17.52
C MET A 29 -29.16 -36.08 -18.64
N LEU A 30 -28.93 -36.65 -19.82
CA LEU A 30 -28.98 -36.00 -21.14
C LEU A 30 -30.44 -36.05 -21.57
N ALA A 31 -31.12 -34.93 -21.70
CA ALA A 31 -32.40 -34.86 -22.37
C ALA A 31 -32.28 -33.98 -23.63
N LEU A 32 -32.29 -34.66 -24.76
CA LEU A 32 -32.57 -34.14 -26.10
C LEU A 32 -33.98 -33.58 -26.15
N SER A 33 -34.16 -32.35 -26.62
CA SER A 33 -35.40 -31.90 -27.23
C SER A 33 -35.06 -31.12 -28.48
N LEU A 34 -35.19 -31.83 -29.63
CA LEU A 34 -35.36 -31.28 -30.95
C LEU A 34 -36.71 -30.57 -31.03
N GLY A 35 -36.73 -29.35 -31.41
CA GLY A 35 -37.91 -28.60 -31.81
C GLY A 35 -37.61 -27.80 -33.09
N LEU A 36 -37.92 -28.42 -34.24
CA LEU A 36 -38.06 -27.77 -35.55
C LEU A 36 -39.27 -26.84 -35.51
N THR A 37 -39.12 -25.58 -35.92
CA THR A 37 -40.18 -24.85 -36.63
C THR A 37 -39.60 -23.88 -37.63
N ALA A 38 -40.23 -23.87 -38.77
CA ALA A 38 -39.93 -23.37 -40.08
C ALA A 38 -39.94 -21.84 -40.21
N ILE A 39 -39.22 -21.42 -41.27
CA ILE A 39 -39.21 -20.11 -41.92
C ILE A 39 -40.54 -19.92 -42.70
N PRO A 40 -40.97 -18.66 -42.94
CA PRO A 40 -41.18 -18.28 -44.31
C PRO A 40 -40.49 -17.00 -44.71
N ALA A 41 -39.96 -17.07 -45.92
CA ALA A 41 -39.47 -16.00 -46.76
C ALA A 41 -40.59 -15.09 -47.26
N HIS A 42 -40.34 -13.80 -47.39
CA HIS A 42 -40.97 -12.99 -48.45
C HIS A 42 -39.99 -11.98 -48.99
N ALA A 43 -40.03 -11.92 -50.30
CA ALA A 43 -39.14 -11.34 -51.28
C ALA A 43 -39.54 -9.91 -51.67
N GLN A 44 -38.62 -9.33 -52.48
CA GLN A 44 -38.79 -8.28 -53.50
C GLN A 44 -38.55 -6.84 -52.99
N SER A 45 -37.91 -5.94 -53.69
CA SER A 45 -37.32 -5.84 -55.05
C SER A 45 -36.68 -4.47 -55.24
N GLY A 46 -35.77 -4.37 -56.22
CA GLY A 46 -35.45 -3.13 -56.95
C GLY A 46 -33.98 -2.70 -56.83
N GLN A 47 -33.08 -3.10 -57.70
CA GLN A 47 -32.63 -2.58 -58.99
C GLN A 47 -32.27 -1.09 -58.93
N THR A 48 -31.03 -0.72 -59.22
CA THR A 48 -30.33 -0.48 -60.51
C THR A 48 -28.86 -0.18 -60.23
N ALA A 49 -27.84 -0.80 -60.77
CA ALA A 49 -27.17 -0.83 -62.05
C ALA A 49 -26.39 0.45 -62.44
N SER A 50 -25.06 0.29 -62.52
CA SER A 50 -24.17 0.57 -63.69
C SER A 50 -22.71 0.47 -63.19
N LYS A 51 -21.91 -0.50 -63.65
CA LYS A 51 -21.01 -0.59 -64.81
C LYS A 51 -20.02 0.58 -64.88
N THR A 52 -18.70 0.32 -64.86
CA THR A 52 -17.82 -0.31 -65.87
C THR A 52 -16.41 -0.38 -65.32
N SER A 53 -15.72 -1.52 -65.38
CA SER A 53 -14.63 -1.91 -66.33
C SER A 53 -13.33 -1.15 -66.13
N ASP A 54 -12.12 -1.70 -66.14
CA ASP A 54 -11.58 -2.90 -66.78
C ASP A 54 -10.09 -3.07 -66.36
N LYS A 55 -9.65 -4.33 -66.35
CA LYS A 55 -8.33 -4.89 -66.73
C LYS A 55 -7.05 -4.57 -65.98
N SER A 56 -6.51 -5.59 -65.37
CA SER A 56 -5.48 -6.57 -65.80
C SER A 56 -4.06 -6.00 -65.77
N ALA A 57 -3.03 -6.63 -65.22
CA ALA A 57 -2.44 -7.91 -65.48
C ALA A 57 -1.33 -8.25 -64.49
N LYS A 58 -1.28 -9.48 -64.08
CA LYS A 58 -0.19 -10.44 -63.89
C LYS A 58 1.25 -10.04 -64.27
N LYS A 59 2.23 -10.38 -63.34
CA LYS A 59 3.42 -11.30 -63.50
C LYS A 59 4.18 -11.28 -62.20
N LYS A 60 4.32 -12.32 -61.47
CA LYS A 60 5.26 -13.43 -61.43
C LYS A 60 6.69 -13.00 -61.84
N ASP A 61 7.64 -13.09 -60.87
CA ASP A 61 8.66 -14.13 -60.81
C ASP A 61 9.63 -13.92 -59.66
N LYS A 62 9.94 -15.03 -59.00
CA LYS A 62 11.05 -15.37 -58.14
C LYS A 62 12.05 -16.15 -59.05
N PRO A 63 13.27 -16.54 -58.71
CA PRO A 63 14.23 -16.26 -57.64
C PRO A 63 15.71 -16.20 -58.13
N ALA A 64 16.65 -16.33 -57.22
CA ALA A 64 18.03 -16.77 -57.30
C ALA A 64 19.02 -15.72 -56.80
N ALA A 65 19.84 -15.99 -55.87
CA ALA A 65 20.75 -16.98 -55.40
C ALA A 65 22.16 -16.37 -55.29
N VAL A 66 22.72 -16.53 -54.09
CA VAL A 66 24.10 -16.90 -53.80
C VAL A 66 25.22 -16.08 -54.45
N ASN A 67 26.08 -15.46 -53.64
CA ASN A 67 27.49 -15.75 -53.73
C ASN A 67 28.28 -15.52 -52.42
N LYS A 68 29.08 -16.52 -52.14
CA LYS A 68 30.14 -16.68 -51.13
C LYS A 68 31.39 -15.93 -51.55
N GLY A 69 32.21 -15.65 -50.57
CA GLY A 69 33.66 -15.49 -50.77
C GLY A 69 34.20 -14.34 -49.94
N GLN A 70 34.88 -14.57 -49.00
CA GLN A 70 36.22 -15.10 -48.65
C GLN A 70 36.97 -14.01 -47.88
N THR A 71 37.24 -14.32 -46.64
CA THR A 71 38.55 -14.31 -45.95
C THR A 71 39.65 -13.39 -46.46
N ALA A 72 40.17 -12.53 -45.57
CA ALA A 72 41.61 -12.33 -45.43
C ALA A 72 41.99 -11.86 -44.03
N LYS A 73 42.84 -12.66 -43.41
CA LYS A 73 43.68 -12.39 -42.26
C LYS A 73 44.78 -11.41 -42.59
N ALA A 74 45.21 -10.59 -41.64
CA ALA A 74 46.61 -10.31 -41.30
C ALA A 74 46.62 -9.31 -40.13
N LYS A 75 47.07 -9.73 -39.02
CA LYS A 75 48.40 -9.74 -38.37
C LYS A 75 48.76 -8.38 -37.73
N ALA A 76 48.80 -8.46 -36.44
CA ALA A 76 49.66 -7.91 -35.42
C ALA A 76 50.94 -7.17 -35.86
N LYS A 77 51.23 -6.09 -35.10
CA LYS A 77 52.57 -5.78 -34.56
C LYS A 77 52.42 -4.64 -33.52
N ASP A 78 52.66 -4.96 -32.31
CA ASP A 78 53.85 -4.68 -31.46
C ASP A 78 54.08 -3.23 -31.08
N ASN A 79 54.02 -3.06 -29.79
CA ASN A 79 54.58 -2.09 -28.86
C ASN A 79 56.04 -1.70 -29.19
N PRO A 80 56.58 -0.52 -28.79
CA PRO A 80 57.17 -0.57 -27.46
C PRO A 80 57.07 0.71 -26.61
N LYS A 81 57.18 0.47 -25.32
CA LYS A 81 57.62 1.26 -24.20
C LYS A 81 58.58 2.40 -24.56
N GLN A 82 58.39 3.57 -23.95
CA GLN A 82 59.53 4.27 -23.37
C GLN A 82 59.10 5.02 -22.08
N LYS A 83 59.87 4.75 -21.14
CA LYS A 83 60.04 5.14 -19.76
C LYS A 83 60.96 6.37 -19.75
N ALA A 84 60.63 7.43 -19.03
CA ALA A 84 61.57 8.37 -18.45
C ALA A 84 60.91 9.12 -17.28
N THR A 85 61.25 8.78 -16.17
CA THR A 85 61.79 9.33 -14.93
C THR A 85 62.38 10.73 -14.99
N ALA A 86 61.96 11.58 -14.06
CA ALA A 86 62.78 12.49 -13.21
C ALA A 86 61.79 13.39 -12.42
N LYS A 87 61.64 13.25 -11.11
CA LYS A 87 62.42 13.74 -9.96
C LYS A 87 62.72 15.23 -10.05
N ASN A 88 62.09 16.02 -9.22
CA ASN A 88 62.66 16.74 -8.09
C ASN A 88 61.85 17.96 -7.70
N LYS A 89 61.58 18.02 -6.48
CA LYS A 89 61.95 18.87 -5.32
C LYS A 89 60.98 19.99 -4.98
N ALA A 90 60.49 19.86 -3.78
CA ALA A 90 60.09 20.98 -2.93
C ALA A 90 61.31 21.80 -2.48
N PRO A 91 61.14 23.04 -2.06
CA PRO A 91 61.22 23.33 -0.63
C PRO A 91 60.10 24.28 -0.15
N ALA A 92 59.49 24.09 0.98
CA ALA A 92 59.83 24.40 2.36
C ALA A 92 60.02 25.90 2.68
N ASN A 93 59.15 26.31 3.62
CA ASN A 93 59.39 27.29 4.68
C ASN A 93 59.46 28.76 4.40
N SER A 94 58.58 29.51 5.07
CA SER A 94 58.91 30.46 6.15
C SER A 94 57.58 31.06 6.66
N SER A 95 57.19 30.75 7.87
CA SER A 95 57.47 31.41 9.17
C SER A 95 56.84 32.80 9.33
N VAL A 96 55.81 32.76 10.20
CA VAL A 96 55.68 33.57 11.42
C VAL A 96 55.79 35.10 11.25
N GLN A 97 54.69 35.77 11.59
CA GLN A 97 54.82 36.82 12.62
C GLN A 97 53.45 37.20 13.22
N ARG A 98 53.39 36.98 14.47
CA ARG A 98 52.45 37.43 15.50
C ARG A 98 52.83 38.87 15.85
N ALA A 99 51.91 39.81 15.72
CA ALA A 99 52.10 41.12 16.34
C ALA A 99 50.90 41.45 17.24
N LYS A 100 51.29 41.75 18.44
CA LYS A 100 50.53 42.16 19.63
C LYS A 100 49.83 43.50 19.43
N ALA A 101 48.74 43.63 20.18
CA ALA A 101 48.05 44.87 20.51
C ALA A 101 48.99 45.87 21.24
N PRO A 102 48.62 47.14 21.25
CA PRO A 102 48.60 47.82 22.54
C PRO A 102 47.24 48.47 22.86
N ALA A 103 47.04 48.55 24.15
CA ALA A 103 45.89 49.12 24.84
C ALA A 103 46.04 50.67 25.02
N ALA A 104 44.83 51.19 25.33
CA ALA A 104 44.56 52.41 26.15
C ALA A 104 44.49 53.79 25.43
N ASN A 105 43.43 54.49 25.46
CA ASN A 105 42.83 55.19 26.59
C ASN A 105 41.86 56.30 26.13
N LYS A 106 40.76 56.48 26.87
CA LYS A 106 40.08 57.71 27.25
C LYS A 106 39.02 58.36 26.33
N SER A 107 37.81 58.22 26.85
CA SER A 107 36.87 59.34 27.13
C SER A 107 36.33 60.18 25.98
N ALA A 108 35.06 59.97 25.62
CA ALA A 108 34.09 61.09 25.54
C ALA A 108 32.65 60.55 25.64
N LYS A 109 31.94 61.15 26.57
CA LYS A 109 30.46 61.07 26.74
C LYS A 109 29.77 61.50 25.47
N ASN A 110 28.74 60.81 25.03
CA ASN A 110 27.45 61.40 24.67
C ASN A 110 26.42 60.32 24.26
N GLY A 111 25.31 60.35 24.90
CA GLY A 111 23.94 60.14 24.47
C GLY A 111 23.49 58.79 23.92
N PRO A 112 22.36 58.24 24.39
CA PRO A 112 21.83 56.96 23.90
C PRO A 112 21.14 57.18 22.56
N SER A 113 21.71 56.68 21.47
CA SER A 113 21.01 56.49 20.22
C SER A 113 20.11 55.25 20.35
N ALA A 114 18.81 55.50 20.44
CA ALA A 114 17.78 54.49 20.39
C ALA A 114 17.89 53.74 19.05
N VAL A 115 18.44 52.52 19.11
CA VAL A 115 18.30 51.55 18.03
C VAL A 115 16.81 51.15 18.00
N LYS A 116 16.05 51.71 17.07
CA LYS A 116 14.71 51.21 16.71
C LYS A 116 14.88 49.76 16.23
N GLN A 117 14.63 48.83 17.12
CA GLN A 117 14.30 47.46 16.72
C GLN A 117 13.01 47.53 15.90
N VAL A 118 13.16 47.40 14.59
CA VAL A 118 12.05 47.10 13.70
C VAL A 118 11.57 45.69 14.05
N ARG A 119 10.63 45.62 14.97
CA ARG A 119 9.83 44.42 15.24
C ARG A 119 9.05 44.13 13.96
N MET A 120 9.59 43.26 13.09
CA MET A 120 8.80 42.65 12.02
C MET A 120 7.62 41.98 12.68
N GLN A 121 6.47 42.64 12.65
CA GLN A 121 5.20 42.04 12.91
C GLN A 121 5.00 41.02 11.79
N SER A 122 5.26 39.74 12.08
CA SER A 122 4.76 38.66 11.26
C SER A 122 3.25 38.77 11.24
N SER A 123 2.71 39.20 10.12
CA SER A 123 1.28 39.16 9.86
C SER A 123 0.78 37.75 10.20
N PRO A 124 -0.34 37.60 10.93
CA PRO A 124 -0.90 36.29 11.15
C PRO A 124 -1.20 35.68 9.78
N GLN A 125 -0.42 34.66 9.42
CA GLN A 125 -0.67 33.87 8.22
C GLN A 125 -2.07 33.30 8.42
N GLN A 126 -3.07 33.84 7.75
CA GLN A 126 -4.45 33.32 7.77
C GLN A 126 -4.36 31.84 7.46
N ALA A 127 -4.63 31.01 8.46
CA ALA A 127 -4.71 29.57 8.29
C ALA A 127 -5.72 29.30 7.16
N ARG A 128 -5.26 28.72 6.06
CA ARG A 128 -6.15 28.29 4.98
C ARG A 128 -7.24 27.45 5.64
N PRO A 129 -8.54 27.69 5.34
CA PRO A 129 -9.62 26.91 5.92
C PRO A 129 -9.34 25.43 5.68
N VAL A 130 -9.31 24.65 6.75
CA VAL A 130 -9.15 23.20 6.68
C VAL A 130 -10.37 22.66 5.93
N ARG A 131 -10.15 22.06 4.77
CA ARG A 131 -11.24 21.47 3.99
C ARG A 131 -11.87 20.35 4.81
N ALA A 132 -13.20 20.39 4.99
CA ALA A 132 -13.91 19.34 5.70
C ALA A 132 -13.76 18.00 4.98
N SER A 133 -13.58 16.92 5.73
CA SER A 133 -13.59 15.55 5.19
C SER A 133 -14.99 15.13 4.77
N PHE A 134 -15.10 14.03 4.00
CA PHE A 134 -16.41 13.48 3.62
C PHE A 134 -17.21 13.03 4.84
N GLY A 135 -16.57 12.43 5.85
CA GLY A 135 -17.24 12.04 7.09
C GLY A 135 -17.74 13.24 7.90
N GLN A 136 -16.97 14.36 7.92
CA GLN A 136 -17.45 15.60 8.52
C GLN A 136 -18.67 16.18 7.79
N MET A 137 -18.60 16.20 6.45
CA MET A 137 -19.74 16.68 5.64
C MET A 137 -20.98 15.80 5.78
N ALA A 138 -20.81 14.50 6.00
CA ALA A 138 -21.89 13.55 6.24
C ALA A 138 -22.36 13.51 7.70
N GLY A 139 -21.81 14.35 8.60
CA GLY A 139 -22.22 14.42 10.00
C GLY A 139 -21.81 13.20 10.85
N LEU A 140 -20.93 12.30 10.34
CA LEU A 140 -20.57 11.06 11.04
C LEU A 140 -19.82 11.27 12.35
N HIS A 141 -19.20 12.43 12.55
CA HIS A 141 -18.54 12.79 13.80
C HIS A 141 -19.52 13.06 14.95
N ALA A 142 -20.80 13.32 14.64
CA ALA A 142 -21.84 13.55 15.66
C ALA A 142 -22.32 12.23 16.31
N THR A 143 -21.96 11.07 15.76
CA THR A 143 -22.30 9.78 16.35
C THR A 143 -21.55 9.59 17.65
N SER A 144 -22.31 9.55 18.78
CA SER A 144 -21.74 9.26 20.09
C SER A 144 -21.23 7.82 20.17
N ASP A 145 -20.18 7.61 20.93
CA ASP A 145 -19.65 6.27 21.19
C ASP A 145 -19.08 6.17 22.61
N ALA A 146 -19.04 4.93 23.12
CA ALA A 146 -18.64 4.66 24.49
C ALA A 146 -17.12 4.86 24.74
N LEU A 147 -16.31 4.99 23.69
CA LEU A 147 -14.87 5.13 23.79
C LEU A 147 -14.37 6.53 23.43
N ASP A 148 -15.28 7.44 23.07
CA ASP A 148 -14.98 8.82 22.67
C ASP A 148 -13.87 8.86 21.59
N LEU A 149 -14.05 8.07 20.52
CA LEU A 149 -13.09 7.99 19.44
C LEU A 149 -13.15 9.22 18.54
N HIS A 150 -11.99 9.75 18.21
CA HIS A 150 -11.84 10.85 17.24
C HIS A 150 -12.09 10.43 15.79
N SER A 151 -12.07 9.13 15.51
CA SER A 151 -12.45 8.58 14.21
C SER A 151 -13.97 8.61 14.04
N SER A 152 -14.46 9.11 12.91
CA SER A 152 -15.90 9.11 12.63
C SER A 152 -16.42 7.72 12.28
N VAL A 153 -15.53 6.83 11.86
CA VAL A 153 -15.79 5.42 11.56
C VAL A 153 -14.78 4.56 12.30
N ALA A 154 -15.24 3.53 12.99
CA ALA A 154 -14.38 2.55 13.65
C ALA A 154 -14.99 1.15 13.64
N LEU A 155 -14.12 0.14 13.48
CA LEU A 155 -14.50 -1.27 13.58
C LEU A 155 -13.37 -2.06 14.25
N VAL A 156 -13.73 -2.91 15.21
CA VAL A 156 -12.82 -3.86 15.85
C VAL A 156 -13.44 -5.24 15.78
N VAL A 157 -12.73 -6.17 15.14
CA VAL A 157 -13.18 -7.55 14.92
C VAL A 157 -12.12 -8.51 15.43
N ASP A 158 -12.55 -9.55 16.12
CA ASP A 158 -11.71 -10.70 16.41
C ASP A 158 -11.48 -11.51 15.14
N GLN A 159 -10.21 -11.67 14.76
CA GLN A 159 -9.86 -12.29 13.48
C GLN A 159 -10.18 -13.78 13.41
N ASP A 160 -10.10 -14.48 14.55
CA ASP A 160 -10.27 -15.93 14.61
C ASP A 160 -11.76 -16.33 14.76
N THR A 161 -12.53 -15.55 15.53
CA THR A 161 -13.96 -15.82 15.79
C THR A 161 -14.92 -15.02 14.92
N HIS A 162 -14.44 -13.98 14.25
CA HIS A 162 -15.23 -13.00 13.50
C HIS A 162 -16.23 -12.20 14.35
N GLU A 163 -16.07 -12.24 15.68
CA GLU A 163 -16.88 -11.45 16.60
C GLU A 163 -16.59 -9.96 16.42
N VAL A 164 -17.63 -9.16 16.25
CA VAL A 164 -17.53 -7.70 16.25
C VAL A 164 -17.52 -7.21 17.69
N LEU A 165 -16.37 -6.71 18.15
CA LEU A 165 -16.16 -6.23 19.51
C LEU A 165 -16.59 -4.78 19.69
N TYR A 166 -16.40 -3.98 18.65
CA TYR A 166 -16.77 -2.57 18.62
C TYR A 166 -17.09 -2.12 17.19
N ARG A 167 -18.11 -1.26 17.05
CA ARG A 167 -18.46 -0.62 15.79
C ARG A 167 -18.94 0.81 15.98
N LYS A 168 -18.62 1.66 15.01
CA LYS A 168 -19.12 3.03 14.86
C LYS A 168 -19.16 3.33 13.36
N ASN A 169 -20.35 3.53 12.80
CA ASN A 169 -20.56 3.84 11.37
C ASN A 169 -19.82 2.90 10.39
N ASP A 170 -19.67 1.64 10.71
CA ASP A 170 -18.76 0.69 10.04
C ASP A 170 -19.11 0.38 8.58
N HIS A 171 -20.33 0.68 8.13
CA HIS A 171 -20.80 0.59 6.74
C HIS A 171 -20.74 1.91 5.97
N ALA A 172 -20.33 3.02 6.60
CA ALA A 172 -20.16 4.29 5.90
C ALA A 172 -19.06 4.18 4.84
N VAL A 173 -19.39 4.51 3.60
CA VAL A 173 -18.47 4.49 2.45
C VAL A 173 -17.74 5.82 2.38
N LEU A 174 -16.44 5.81 2.63
CA LEU A 174 -15.60 6.99 2.67
C LEU A 174 -14.38 6.84 1.77
N PRO A 175 -13.74 7.94 1.34
CA PRO A 175 -12.39 7.91 0.77
C PRO A 175 -11.42 7.28 1.78
N ILE A 176 -10.56 6.40 1.32
CA ILE A 176 -9.68 5.60 2.20
C ILE A 176 -8.21 5.99 2.12
N ALA A 177 -7.90 6.99 1.31
CA ALA A 177 -6.52 7.43 1.12
C ALA A 177 -5.57 6.25 0.85
N SER A 178 -4.35 6.32 1.38
CA SER A 178 -3.30 5.31 1.17
C SER A 178 -3.58 3.93 1.79
N LEU A 179 -4.73 3.67 2.41
CA LEU A 179 -5.14 2.30 2.73
C LEU A 179 -5.29 1.46 1.46
N THR A 180 -5.60 2.11 0.33
CA THR A 180 -5.58 1.57 -1.03
C THR A 180 -4.33 0.72 -1.32
N LYS A 181 -3.16 1.16 -0.82
CA LYS A 181 -1.88 0.46 -1.06
C LYS A 181 -1.82 -0.95 -0.49
N LEU A 182 -2.73 -1.30 0.44
CA LEU A 182 -2.83 -2.68 0.91
C LEU A 182 -3.39 -3.59 -0.18
N MET A 183 -4.42 -3.15 -0.93
CA MET A 183 -4.91 -3.87 -2.10
C MET A 183 -3.87 -3.88 -3.23
N THR A 184 -3.17 -2.78 -3.44
CA THR A 184 -2.04 -2.73 -4.39
C THR A 184 -1.00 -3.80 -4.08
N GLY A 185 -0.57 -3.89 -2.82
CA GLY A 185 0.37 -4.92 -2.36
C GLY A 185 -0.18 -6.33 -2.54
N LEU A 186 -1.44 -6.57 -2.20
CA LEU A 186 -2.08 -7.87 -2.34
C LEU A 186 -2.11 -8.35 -3.80
N VAL A 187 -2.52 -7.50 -4.73
CA VAL A 187 -2.55 -7.83 -6.17
C VAL A 187 -1.15 -8.15 -6.71
N ILE A 188 -0.12 -7.37 -6.31
CA ILE A 188 1.26 -7.63 -6.72
C ILE A 188 1.77 -8.95 -6.13
N ALA A 189 1.50 -9.24 -4.85
CA ALA A 189 1.92 -10.49 -4.21
C ALA A 189 1.27 -11.71 -4.86
N GLU A 190 -0.04 -11.66 -5.11
CA GLU A 190 -0.81 -12.74 -5.75
C GLU A 190 -0.39 -12.98 -7.21
N ALA A 191 0.10 -11.96 -7.92
CA ALA A 191 0.57 -12.08 -9.29
C ALA A 191 1.91 -12.82 -9.41
N LYS A 192 2.63 -13.04 -8.30
CA LYS A 192 3.92 -13.76 -8.24
C LYS A 192 4.97 -13.23 -9.21
N LEU A 193 4.95 -11.91 -9.44
CA LEU A 193 5.95 -11.23 -10.26
C LEU A 193 7.32 -11.25 -9.57
N SER A 194 8.40 -11.22 -10.36
CA SER A 194 9.75 -11.13 -9.79
C SER A 194 9.90 -9.87 -8.95
N MET A 195 10.30 -10.03 -7.69
CA MET A 195 10.58 -8.92 -6.77
C MET A 195 11.92 -8.24 -7.06
N ASP A 196 12.82 -8.91 -7.79
CA ASP A 196 14.13 -8.37 -8.19
C ASP A 196 14.07 -7.57 -9.49
N GLU A 197 12.93 -7.57 -10.18
CA GLU A 197 12.75 -6.80 -11.42
C GLU A 197 13.04 -5.32 -11.20
N PRO A 198 14.01 -4.72 -11.95
CA PRO A 198 14.33 -3.31 -11.82
C PRO A 198 13.23 -2.46 -12.48
N ILE A 199 12.65 -1.54 -11.73
CA ILE A 199 11.60 -0.63 -12.18
C ILE A 199 12.11 0.80 -12.08
N ARG A 200 11.99 1.54 -13.19
CA ARG A 200 12.33 2.96 -13.25
C ARG A 200 11.13 3.82 -12.90
N ILE A 201 11.34 4.77 -11.99
CA ILE A 201 10.37 5.85 -11.73
C ILE A 201 10.37 6.79 -12.94
N THR A 202 9.20 7.02 -13.51
CA THR A 202 8.98 7.88 -14.68
C THR A 202 8.21 9.14 -14.31
N GLN A 203 8.01 10.02 -15.29
CA GLN A 203 7.16 11.21 -15.12
C GLN A 203 5.70 10.84 -14.83
N ASP A 204 5.24 9.68 -15.33
CA ASP A 204 3.88 9.17 -15.10
C ASP A 204 3.62 8.79 -13.63
N ASP A 205 4.70 8.60 -12.83
CA ASP A 205 4.60 8.29 -11.41
C ASP A 205 4.50 9.56 -10.54
N VAL A 206 4.60 10.75 -11.14
CA VAL A 206 4.51 12.02 -10.44
C VAL A 206 3.06 12.36 -10.17
N ASP A 207 2.74 12.61 -8.89
CA ASP A 207 1.39 13.01 -8.48
C ASP A 207 1.01 14.38 -9.08
N THR A 208 0.00 14.38 -9.94
CA THR A 208 -0.59 15.56 -10.55
C THR A 208 -1.96 15.91 -9.93
N GLU A 209 -2.50 15.06 -9.04
CA GLU A 209 -3.84 15.26 -8.44
C GLU A 209 -3.78 16.06 -7.12
N LYS A 210 -2.82 15.73 -6.26
CA LYS A 210 -2.69 16.35 -4.92
C LYS A 210 -1.40 17.12 -4.72
N GLY A 211 -0.45 17.01 -5.65
CA GLY A 211 0.87 17.63 -5.52
C GLY A 211 1.67 17.07 -4.35
N SER A 212 1.50 15.79 -4.02
CA SER A 212 2.27 15.17 -2.94
C SER A 212 3.75 15.13 -3.30
N SER A 213 4.61 15.46 -2.33
CA SER A 213 6.05 15.37 -2.51
C SER A 213 6.54 13.94 -2.38
N SER A 214 7.56 13.58 -3.15
CA SER A 214 8.26 12.30 -3.05
C SER A 214 9.77 12.51 -3.09
N ARG A 215 10.50 11.69 -2.36
CA ARG A 215 11.97 11.66 -2.39
C ARG A 215 12.53 10.75 -3.48
N LEU A 216 11.69 9.90 -4.09
CA LEU A 216 12.05 9.13 -5.28
C LEU A 216 12.03 10.04 -6.49
N ALA A 217 13.20 10.46 -6.97
CA ALA A 217 13.31 11.28 -8.16
C ALA A 217 12.92 10.48 -9.42
N VAL A 218 12.41 11.17 -10.45
CA VAL A 218 12.27 10.61 -11.79
C VAL A 218 13.63 10.12 -12.28
N GLY A 219 13.70 8.94 -12.89
CA GLY A 219 14.92 8.27 -13.29
C GLY A 219 15.50 7.31 -12.25
N THR A 220 15.04 7.35 -10.98
CA THR A 220 15.42 6.36 -9.97
C THR A 220 15.03 4.96 -10.42
N VAL A 221 15.91 3.99 -10.24
CA VAL A 221 15.65 2.57 -10.50
C VAL A 221 15.75 1.82 -9.17
N LEU A 222 14.70 1.10 -8.81
CA LEU A 222 14.64 0.25 -7.63
C LEU A 222 14.04 -1.10 -8.03
N SER A 223 14.27 -2.14 -7.23
CA SER A 223 13.60 -3.41 -7.42
C SER A 223 12.09 -3.30 -7.15
N ARG A 224 11.28 -4.18 -7.75
CA ARG A 224 9.85 -4.29 -7.44
C ARG A 224 9.64 -4.48 -5.93
N GLY A 225 10.48 -5.29 -5.29
CA GLY A 225 10.46 -5.53 -3.84
C GLY A 225 10.71 -4.26 -3.02
N ASP A 226 11.69 -3.43 -3.41
CA ASP A 226 11.93 -2.15 -2.74
C ASP A 226 10.74 -1.19 -2.92
N LEU A 227 10.17 -1.11 -4.12
CA LEU A 227 8.97 -0.31 -4.35
C LEU A 227 7.77 -0.79 -3.52
N MET A 228 7.55 -2.13 -3.43
CA MET A 228 6.56 -2.72 -2.53
C MET A 228 6.79 -2.28 -1.08
N HIS A 229 8.03 -2.41 -0.61
CA HIS A 229 8.41 -2.04 0.75
C HIS A 229 8.13 -0.56 1.04
N LEU A 230 8.58 0.34 0.17
CA LEU A 230 8.35 1.78 0.32
C LEU A 230 6.87 2.14 0.24
N SER A 231 6.09 1.48 -0.61
CA SER A 231 4.65 1.68 -0.74
C SER A 231 3.90 1.31 0.54
N LEU A 232 4.22 0.16 1.14
CA LEU A 232 3.50 -0.35 2.31
C LEU A 232 3.95 0.31 3.62
N MET A 233 5.26 0.40 3.87
CA MET A 233 5.84 0.94 5.10
C MET A 233 5.76 2.46 5.19
N SER A 234 6.31 3.15 4.19
CA SER A 234 6.42 4.61 4.19
C SER A 234 5.33 5.33 3.39
N SER A 235 4.43 4.55 2.78
CA SER A 235 3.31 5.09 1.98
C SER A 235 3.75 5.90 0.76
N GLU A 236 4.88 5.53 0.12
CA GLU A 236 5.44 6.22 -1.02
C GLU A 236 4.53 6.11 -2.26
N ASN A 237 4.05 7.27 -2.75
CA ASN A 237 3.06 7.32 -3.83
C ASN A 237 3.66 6.92 -5.18
N ARG A 238 4.87 7.42 -5.51
CA ARG A 238 5.53 7.06 -6.77
C ARG A 238 5.84 5.57 -6.86
N ALA A 239 6.19 4.96 -5.72
CA ALA A 239 6.41 3.52 -5.64
C ALA A 239 5.12 2.74 -5.95
N ALA A 240 4.00 3.13 -5.33
CA ALA A 240 2.70 2.48 -5.57
C ALA A 240 2.23 2.66 -7.03
N ASN A 241 2.41 3.86 -7.59
CA ASN A 241 2.03 4.12 -8.98
C ASN A 241 2.88 3.30 -9.96
N ALA A 242 4.19 3.26 -9.76
CA ALA A 242 5.10 2.48 -10.60
C ALA A 242 4.78 0.97 -10.56
N LEU A 243 4.37 0.43 -9.41
CA LEU A 243 3.91 -0.96 -9.30
C LEU A 243 2.68 -1.23 -10.16
N GLY A 244 1.68 -0.34 -10.15
CA GLY A 244 0.48 -0.46 -10.99
C GLY A 244 0.81 -0.27 -12.47
N ARG A 245 1.59 0.75 -12.82
CA ARG A 245 1.97 1.05 -14.21
C ARG A 245 2.76 -0.08 -14.88
N THR A 246 3.65 -0.73 -14.12
CA THR A 246 4.49 -1.83 -14.63
C THR A 246 3.88 -3.22 -14.45
N PHE A 247 2.63 -3.28 -14.02
CA PHE A 247 1.89 -4.54 -13.97
C PHE A 247 1.61 -5.06 -15.39
N PRO A 248 1.60 -6.38 -15.61
CA PRO A 248 1.24 -6.94 -16.92
C PRO A 248 -0.10 -6.39 -17.42
N GLY A 249 -0.12 -5.79 -18.59
CA GLY A 249 -1.29 -5.11 -19.16
C GLY A 249 -1.48 -3.65 -18.70
N GLY A 250 -0.54 -3.11 -17.90
CA GLY A 250 -0.50 -1.69 -17.54
C GLY A 250 -1.49 -1.28 -16.45
N MET A 251 -1.65 0.04 -16.29
CA MET A 251 -2.41 0.66 -15.20
C MET A 251 -3.89 0.24 -15.19
N ASP A 252 -4.55 0.25 -16.35
CA ASP A 252 -5.98 -0.07 -16.45
C ASP A 252 -6.24 -1.52 -16.02
N ASN A 253 -5.43 -2.47 -16.51
CA ASN A 253 -5.54 -3.87 -16.09
C ASN A 253 -5.25 -4.03 -14.60
N PHE A 254 -4.31 -3.26 -14.05
CA PHE A 254 -4.02 -3.28 -12.61
C PHE A 254 -5.23 -2.84 -11.78
N VAL A 255 -5.87 -1.73 -12.15
CA VAL A 255 -7.08 -1.22 -11.47
C VAL A 255 -8.24 -2.21 -11.61
N ASP A 256 -8.41 -2.81 -12.78
CA ASP A 256 -9.41 -3.87 -12.99
C ASP A 256 -9.17 -5.08 -12.09
N ARG A 257 -7.90 -5.47 -11.90
CA ARG A 257 -7.52 -6.55 -10.96
C ARG A 257 -7.83 -6.17 -9.51
N MET A 258 -7.56 -4.92 -9.08
CA MET A 258 -7.92 -4.44 -7.75
C MET A 258 -9.42 -4.55 -7.50
N ASN A 259 -10.25 -4.08 -8.43
CA ASN A 259 -11.71 -4.13 -8.31
C ASN A 259 -12.26 -5.56 -8.41
N SER A 260 -11.71 -6.38 -9.31
CA SER A 260 -12.08 -7.79 -9.43
C SER A 260 -11.76 -8.54 -8.13
N ARG A 261 -10.59 -8.24 -7.51
CA ARG A 261 -10.22 -8.85 -6.24
C ARG A 261 -11.13 -8.42 -5.10
N ALA A 262 -11.46 -7.13 -5.01
CA ALA A 262 -12.44 -6.62 -4.05
C ALA A 262 -13.78 -7.35 -4.18
N LYS A 263 -14.29 -7.50 -5.40
CA LYS A 263 -15.54 -8.25 -5.68
C LYS A 263 -15.44 -9.72 -5.23
N GLN A 264 -14.34 -10.42 -5.54
CA GLN A 264 -14.11 -11.81 -5.13
C GLN A 264 -14.10 -11.97 -3.61
N LEU A 265 -13.61 -10.96 -2.88
CA LEU A 265 -13.58 -10.93 -1.43
C LEU A 265 -14.92 -10.53 -0.80
N GLY A 266 -15.93 -10.19 -1.61
CA GLY A 266 -17.23 -9.74 -1.12
C GLY A 266 -17.24 -8.29 -0.62
N MET A 267 -16.23 -7.48 -0.95
CA MET A 267 -16.10 -6.08 -0.59
C MET A 267 -17.03 -5.22 -1.47
N LYS A 268 -18.32 -5.16 -1.09
CA LYS A 268 -19.38 -4.57 -1.91
C LYS A 268 -19.35 -3.04 -1.94
N ASP A 269 -18.82 -2.43 -0.88
CA ASP A 269 -18.74 -0.98 -0.69
C ASP A 269 -17.41 -0.40 -1.20
N THR A 270 -16.59 -1.23 -1.87
CA THR A 270 -15.22 -0.88 -2.24
C THR A 270 -15.07 -0.63 -3.74
N ARG A 271 -14.43 0.48 -4.06
CA ARG A 271 -14.05 0.85 -5.43
C ARG A 271 -12.65 1.45 -5.45
N TYR A 272 -11.86 1.00 -6.43
CA TYR A 272 -10.54 1.54 -6.74
C TYR A 272 -10.53 2.20 -8.13
N VAL A 273 -9.83 3.32 -8.27
CA VAL A 273 -9.61 4.01 -9.55
C VAL A 273 -8.12 4.21 -9.86
N GLU A 274 -7.25 4.00 -8.84
CA GLU A 274 -5.79 4.08 -9.00
C GLU A 274 -5.09 3.40 -7.79
N PRO A 275 -3.76 3.10 -7.88
CA PRO A 275 -3.09 2.26 -6.88
C PRO A 275 -2.58 2.98 -5.63
N THR A 276 -2.68 4.32 -5.54
CA THR A 276 -2.01 5.09 -4.47
C THR A 276 -2.94 5.51 -3.34
N GLY A 277 -4.21 5.76 -3.64
CA GLY A 277 -5.19 6.37 -2.72
C GLY A 277 -5.10 7.89 -2.65
N LEU A 278 -4.51 8.55 -3.64
CA LEU A 278 -4.54 10.00 -3.78
C LEU A 278 -5.91 10.47 -4.23
N SER A 279 -6.58 9.68 -5.07
CA SER A 279 -7.94 9.97 -5.50
C SER A 279 -8.96 9.72 -4.40
N SER A 280 -9.81 10.71 -4.14
CA SER A 280 -10.95 10.55 -3.22
C SER A 280 -12.03 9.59 -3.75
N ARG A 281 -11.89 9.12 -4.99
CA ARG A 281 -12.75 8.10 -5.60
C ARG A 281 -12.35 6.66 -5.22
N ASN A 282 -11.17 6.46 -4.61
CA ASN A 282 -10.85 5.21 -3.93
C ASN A 282 -11.60 5.19 -2.60
N GLN A 283 -12.66 4.41 -2.54
CA GLN A 283 -13.61 4.39 -1.44
C GLN A 283 -13.84 2.97 -0.92
N SER A 284 -14.17 2.87 0.36
CA SER A 284 -14.50 1.61 1.03
C SER A 284 -15.23 1.87 2.34
N SER A 285 -15.82 0.82 2.93
CA SER A 285 -16.32 0.80 4.30
C SER A 285 -15.33 0.16 5.27
N ALA A 286 -15.51 0.37 6.57
CA ALA A 286 -14.67 -0.30 7.57
C ALA A 286 -14.88 -1.82 7.56
N SER A 287 -16.09 -2.28 7.28
CA SER A 287 -16.42 -3.70 7.15
C SER A 287 -15.65 -4.36 6.00
N ASP A 288 -15.61 -3.73 4.83
CA ASP A 288 -14.85 -4.24 3.68
C ASP A 288 -13.33 -4.21 3.94
N LEU A 289 -12.84 -3.14 4.56
CA LEU A 289 -11.42 -3.04 4.91
C LEU A 289 -10.98 -4.10 5.92
N ALA A 290 -11.85 -4.50 6.84
CA ALA A 290 -11.55 -5.60 7.76
C ALA A 290 -11.35 -6.92 7.00
N VAL A 291 -12.16 -7.19 5.96
CA VAL A 291 -11.98 -8.34 5.07
C VAL A 291 -10.63 -8.25 4.34
N LEU A 292 -10.28 -7.08 3.78
CA LEU A 292 -9.00 -6.87 3.12
C LEU A 292 -7.82 -7.14 4.06
N VAL A 293 -7.86 -6.63 5.30
CA VAL A 293 -6.82 -6.84 6.31
C VAL A 293 -6.67 -8.32 6.64
N ALA A 294 -7.79 -9.04 6.83
CA ALA A 294 -7.77 -10.47 7.14
C ALA A 294 -7.10 -11.30 6.03
N VAL A 295 -7.37 -10.95 4.77
CA VAL A 295 -6.76 -11.63 3.60
C VAL A 295 -5.30 -11.23 3.44
N ALA A 296 -4.99 -9.94 3.49
CA ALA A 296 -3.62 -9.43 3.36
C ALA A 296 -2.69 -9.96 4.46
N TYR A 297 -3.20 -10.19 5.67
CA TYR A 297 -2.46 -10.79 6.77
C TYR A 297 -2.00 -12.22 6.49
N LYS A 298 -2.65 -12.96 5.59
CA LYS A 298 -2.22 -14.31 5.20
C LYS A 298 -0.95 -14.29 4.35
N GLU A 299 -0.63 -13.16 3.71
CA GLU A 299 0.56 -12.98 2.88
C GLU A 299 1.78 -12.60 3.73
N PRO A 300 2.80 -13.47 3.89
CA PRO A 300 3.96 -13.20 4.74
C PRO A 300 4.70 -11.92 4.34
N MET A 301 4.86 -11.69 3.03
CA MET A 301 5.52 -10.50 2.49
C MET A 301 4.79 -9.21 2.93
N LEU A 302 3.47 -9.16 2.87
CA LEU A 302 2.72 -7.98 3.26
C LEU A 302 2.87 -7.68 4.76
N ARG A 303 2.90 -8.73 5.60
CA ARG A 303 3.16 -8.58 7.03
C ARG A 303 4.53 -7.95 7.27
N GLU A 304 5.58 -8.57 6.73
CA GLU A 304 6.97 -8.12 6.89
C GLU A 304 7.15 -6.68 6.42
N LEU A 305 6.76 -6.39 5.17
CA LEU A 305 6.99 -5.09 4.56
C LEU A 305 6.19 -3.97 5.25
N SER A 306 4.94 -4.23 5.64
CA SER A 306 4.10 -3.20 6.27
C SER A 306 4.51 -2.88 7.72
N THR A 307 5.11 -3.83 8.45
CA THR A 307 5.52 -3.66 9.85
C THR A 307 6.99 -3.34 10.03
N SER A 308 7.78 -3.31 8.97
CA SER A 308 9.17 -2.88 8.99
C SER A 308 9.32 -1.49 9.60
N HIS A 309 10.31 -1.30 10.47
CA HIS A 309 10.56 -0.03 11.17
C HIS A 309 11.07 1.08 10.25
N GLY A 310 11.87 0.71 9.25
CA GLY A 310 12.49 1.61 8.29
C GLY A 310 13.21 0.83 7.20
N ARG A 311 13.57 1.52 6.13
CA ARG A 311 14.33 1.00 4.99
C ARG A 311 15.26 2.06 4.47
N GLU A 312 16.49 1.67 4.21
CA GLU A 312 17.44 2.45 3.43
C GLU A 312 17.41 1.95 1.98
N VAL A 313 17.38 2.90 1.05
CA VAL A 313 17.47 2.60 -0.38
C VAL A 313 18.52 3.49 -1.02
N GLU A 314 19.32 2.91 -1.90
CA GLU A 314 20.30 3.64 -2.67
C GLU A 314 19.65 4.28 -3.91
N VAL A 315 19.80 5.59 -4.05
CA VAL A 315 19.29 6.37 -5.18
C VAL A 315 20.43 7.14 -5.80
N GLY A 316 21.04 6.57 -6.83
CA GLY A 316 22.24 7.12 -7.44
C GLY A 316 23.40 7.13 -6.43
N ARG A 317 23.90 8.33 -6.07
CA ARG A 317 24.98 8.50 -5.09
C ARG A 317 24.49 8.79 -3.67
N ARG A 318 23.19 8.65 -3.40
CA ARG A 318 22.57 8.98 -2.11
C ARG A 318 21.86 7.77 -1.52
N THR A 319 21.99 7.60 -0.23
CA THR A 319 21.18 6.69 0.56
C THR A 319 20.01 7.47 1.16
N LEU A 320 18.80 7.03 0.90
CA LEU A 320 17.57 7.61 1.43
C LEU A 320 17.01 6.73 2.54
N GLN A 321 16.87 7.31 3.73
CA GLN A 321 16.24 6.64 4.85
C GLN A 321 14.73 6.88 4.84
N TYR A 322 13.95 5.80 4.79
CA TYR A 322 12.50 5.80 4.96
C TYR A 322 12.11 5.20 6.31
N ASN A 323 11.01 5.68 6.88
CA ASN A 323 10.49 5.21 8.15
C ASN A 323 9.02 4.81 8.03
N ASN A 324 8.59 3.90 8.89
CA ASN A 324 7.20 3.52 9.00
C ASN A 324 6.32 4.71 9.37
N THR A 325 5.18 4.84 8.69
CA THR A 325 4.21 5.91 8.95
C THR A 325 3.37 5.67 10.19
N ASN A 326 3.29 4.43 10.66
CA ASN A 326 2.64 4.07 11.91
C ASN A 326 3.68 3.95 13.03
N ARG A 327 3.68 4.90 13.97
CA ARG A 327 4.62 4.91 15.09
C ARG A 327 4.40 3.76 16.08
N LEU A 328 3.21 3.17 16.13
CA LEU A 328 2.90 2.05 17.01
C LEU A 328 3.75 0.82 16.69
N VAL A 329 4.20 0.65 15.44
CA VAL A 329 5.09 -0.45 15.03
C VAL A 329 6.41 -0.46 15.81
N LYS A 330 6.89 0.71 16.25
CA LYS A 330 8.11 0.84 17.04
C LYS A 330 7.88 0.79 18.55
N ASN A 331 6.63 0.73 18.98
CA ASN A 331 6.26 0.66 20.40
C ASN A 331 6.23 -0.81 20.86
N PRO A 332 7.11 -1.23 21.78
CA PRO A 332 7.19 -2.63 22.24
C PRO A 332 5.93 -3.13 22.94
N ALA A 333 5.03 -2.23 23.33
CA ALA A 333 3.73 -2.61 23.91
C ALA A 333 2.72 -3.08 22.85
N TRP A 334 3.06 -3.03 21.56
CA TRP A 334 2.20 -3.43 20.46
C TRP A 334 2.80 -4.60 19.69
N ASP A 335 2.01 -5.65 19.50
CA ASP A 335 2.29 -6.75 18.58
C ASP A 335 1.44 -6.57 17.32
N ILE A 336 2.02 -5.92 16.31
CA ILE A 336 1.34 -5.58 15.06
C ILE A 336 1.84 -6.49 13.96
N GLY A 337 0.94 -7.32 13.42
CA GLY A 337 1.25 -8.25 12.36
C GLY A 337 1.03 -7.70 10.95
N LEU A 338 0.21 -6.63 10.79
CA LEU A 338 0.00 -5.94 9.52
C LEU A 338 -0.57 -4.54 9.79
N GLN A 339 -0.21 -3.55 8.98
CA GLN A 339 -0.78 -2.23 9.13
C GLN A 339 -0.73 -1.40 7.83
N LYS A 340 -1.58 -0.37 7.75
CA LYS A 340 -1.46 0.71 6.78
C LYS A 340 -2.11 1.98 7.30
N THR A 341 -1.45 3.12 7.10
CA THR A 341 -2.00 4.45 7.38
C THR A 341 -2.41 5.16 6.10
N GLY A 342 -3.36 6.08 6.20
CA GLY A 342 -3.81 6.93 5.10
C GLY A 342 -4.06 8.37 5.53
N TYR A 343 -3.94 9.30 4.59
CA TYR A 343 -4.37 10.68 4.74
C TYR A 343 -4.47 11.39 3.39
N ILE A 344 -5.62 11.91 3.10
CA ILE A 344 -5.89 13.04 2.20
C ILE A 344 -6.93 13.92 2.91
N SER A 345 -7.12 15.15 2.48
CA SER A 345 -8.09 16.06 3.12
C SER A 345 -9.50 15.51 3.14
N GLU A 346 -9.91 14.84 2.07
CA GLU A 346 -11.25 14.28 1.89
C GLU A 346 -11.50 13.02 2.74
N ALA A 347 -10.45 12.27 3.04
CA ALA A 347 -10.53 11.03 3.83
C ALA A 347 -10.32 11.24 5.33
N GLY A 348 -9.78 12.41 5.73
CA GLY A 348 -9.24 12.52 7.08
C GLY A 348 -8.06 11.55 7.32
N ARG A 349 -7.75 11.25 8.57
CA ARG A 349 -6.69 10.31 8.91
C ARG A 349 -7.24 8.92 9.11
N CYS A 350 -6.64 7.95 8.43
CA CYS A 350 -7.07 6.56 8.42
C CYS A 350 -5.96 5.62 8.94
N LEU A 351 -6.37 4.52 9.55
CA LEU A 351 -5.51 3.42 9.99
C LEU A 351 -6.26 2.11 9.86
N VAL A 352 -5.62 1.10 9.29
CA VAL A 352 -5.99 -0.30 9.47
C VAL A 352 -4.82 -1.05 10.06
N MET A 353 -5.10 -1.99 10.94
CA MET A 353 -4.07 -2.89 11.45
C MET A 353 -4.65 -4.22 11.93
N GLN A 354 -3.84 -5.26 11.82
CA GLN A 354 -3.98 -6.50 12.55
C GLN A 354 -2.98 -6.46 13.70
N THR A 355 -3.43 -6.80 14.90
CA THR A 355 -2.62 -6.77 16.11
C THR A 355 -3.10 -7.81 17.13
N GLN A 356 -2.24 -8.14 18.09
CA GLN A 356 -2.62 -8.99 19.21
C GLN A 356 -2.80 -8.14 20.47
N VAL A 357 -3.95 -8.31 21.16
CA VAL A 357 -4.26 -7.66 22.44
C VAL A 357 -4.88 -8.69 23.37
N SER A 358 -4.34 -8.84 24.57
CA SER A 358 -4.83 -9.81 25.59
C SER A 358 -5.00 -11.22 25.03
N GLY A 359 -4.05 -11.67 24.17
CA GLY A 359 -4.05 -13.00 23.56
C GLY A 359 -5.01 -13.17 22.38
N ARG A 360 -5.80 -12.15 22.02
CA ARG A 360 -6.74 -12.17 20.87
C ARG A 360 -6.10 -11.49 19.65
N LYS A 361 -6.26 -12.09 18.49
CA LYS A 361 -5.89 -11.46 17.22
C LYS A 361 -7.02 -10.56 16.74
N LEU A 362 -6.76 -9.30 16.62
CA LEU A 362 -7.75 -8.29 16.32
C LEU A 362 -7.45 -7.59 14.99
N ILE A 363 -8.50 -7.27 14.26
CA ILE A 363 -8.47 -6.34 13.16
C ILE A 363 -9.10 -5.04 13.62
N MET A 364 -8.36 -3.94 13.50
CA MET A 364 -8.81 -2.61 13.86
C MET A 364 -8.82 -1.72 12.62
N VAL A 365 -9.94 -1.03 12.39
CA VAL A 365 -10.13 -0.07 11.31
C VAL A 365 -10.58 1.25 11.90
N PHE A 366 -9.88 2.33 11.58
CA PHE A 366 -10.23 3.71 11.96
C PHE A 366 -10.20 4.58 10.72
N LEU A 367 -11.32 5.23 10.39
CA LEU A 367 -11.41 6.12 9.25
C LEU A 367 -11.82 7.52 9.70
N ASP A 368 -11.36 8.51 8.93
CA ASP A 368 -11.68 9.92 9.10
C ASP A 368 -11.49 10.40 10.54
N SER A 369 -10.33 10.12 11.12
CA SER A 369 -9.97 10.59 12.45
C SER A 369 -9.52 12.05 12.41
N ALA A 370 -10.10 12.87 13.28
CA ALA A 370 -9.77 14.28 13.43
C ALA A 370 -8.45 14.46 14.20
N GLY A 371 -7.50 15.22 13.63
CA GLY A 371 -6.22 15.51 14.27
C GLY A 371 -5.04 14.61 13.83
N LYS A 372 -3.81 15.10 14.10
CA LYS A 372 -2.59 14.51 13.52
C LYS A 372 -2.28 13.09 13.99
N LEU A 373 -2.53 12.81 15.28
CA LEU A 373 -2.19 11.53 15.93
C LEU A 373 -3.43 10.79 16.46
N SER A 374 -4.62 11.35 16.26
CA SER A 374 -5.86 10.87 16.87
C SER A 374 -6.18 9.40 16.56
N ARG A 375 -5.98 8.94 15.29
CA ARG A 375 -6.17 7.52 14.96
C ARG A 375 -5.28 6.55 15.75
N LEU A 376 -4.09 7.01 16.18
CA LEU A 376 -3.22 6.21 17.06
C LEU A 376 -3.72 6.24 18.50
N GLY A 377 -4.22 7.40 18.96
CA GLY A 377 -4.90 7.53 20.24
C GLY A 377 -6.17 6.69 20.32
N ASP A 378 -6.92 6.60 19.22
CA ASP A 378 -8.10 5.74 19.12
C ASP A 378 -7.74 4.26 19.28
N ALA A 379 -6.64 3.83 18.64
CA ALA A 379 -6.13 2.47 18.81
C ALA A 379 -5.73 2.18 20.26
N GLU A 380 -5.08 3.13 20.94
CA GLU A 380 -4.74 3.01 22.38
C GLU A 380 -5.99 2.94 23.28
N ARG A 381 -7.02 3.77 23.02
CA ARG A 381 -8.29 3.70 23.77
C ARG A 381 -8.96 2.35 23.63
N VAL A 382 -9.02 1.82 22.39
CA VAL A 382 -9.57 0.48 22.13
C VAL A 382 -8.77 -0.59 22.85
N ARG A 383 -7.43 -0.52 22.80
CA ARG A 383 -6.55 -1.45 23.49
C ARG A 383 -6.79 -1.45 25.00
N GLN A 384 -6.76 -0.27 25.63
CA GLN A 384 -7.01 -0.10 27.07
C GLN A 384 -8.40 -0.61 27.48
N TRP A 385 -9.41 -0.32 26.65
CA TRP A 385 -10.76 -0.82 26.87
C TRP A 385 -10.83 -2.35 26.86
N LEU A 386 -10.13 -3.01 25.93
CA LEU A 386 -10.07 -4.47 25.85
C LEU A 386 -9.29 -5.11 26.99
N GLU A 387 -8.17 -4.49 27.40
CA GLU A 387 -7.34 -4.94 28.51
C GLU A 387 -8.07 -4.82 29.86
N ASN A 388 -8.95 -3.82 30.02
CA ASN A 388 -9.74 -3.61 31.23
C ASN A 388 -11.04 -4.42 31.26
N LYS A 389 -11.41 -5.12 30.18
CA LYS A 389 -12.54 -6.06 30.22
C LYS A 389 -12.12 -7.33 30.95
N PRO A 390 -12.97 -7.84 31.86
CA PRO A 390 -12.70 -9.15 32.44
C PRO A 390 -12.58 -10.20 31.33
N PRO A 391 -11.67 -11.19 31.44
CA PRO A 391 -11.54 -12.22 30.45
C PRO A 391 -12.91 -12.89 30.28
N LEU A 392 -13.42 -12.87 29.04
CA LEU A 392 -14.62 -13.62 28.71
C LEU A 392 -14.30 -15.09 28.94
N HIS A 393 -14.88 -15.68 29.97
CA HIS A 393 -14.80 -17.12 30.18
C HIS A 393 -15.35 -17.78 28.92
N SER A 394 -14.58 -18.65 28.31
CA SER A 394 -15.00 -19.49 27.19
C SER A 394 -16.30 -20.22 27.57
N GLY A 395 -17.45 -19.68 27.18
CA GLY A 395 -18.76 -20.27 27.48
C GLY A 395 -19.91 -19.30 27.71
N GLN A 396 -19.66 -17.99 27.87
CA GLN A 396 -20.77 -17.04 27.99
C GLN A 396 -20.92 -16.23 26.69
N SER A 397 -21.89 -16.62 25.85
CA SER A 397 -22.45 -15.76 24.82
C SER A 397 -23.02 -14.51 25.50
N LEU A 398 -22.59 -13.34 25.07
CA LEU A 398 -23.15 -12.06 25.52
C LEU A 398 -24.67 -12.06 25.28
N PRO A 399 -25.47 -11.53 26.21
CA PRO A 399 -26.91 -11.40 26.01
C PRO A 399 -27.16 -10.54 24.74
N ARG A 400 -28.09 -10.98 23.91
CA ARG A 400 -28.56 -10.33 22.65
C ARG A 400 -29.18 -8.92 22.83
N GLN A 401 -28.88 -8.20 23.93
CA GLN A 401 -29.58 -6.94 24.31
C GLN A 401 -29.00 -5.66 23.73
N TYR A 402 -28.05 -5.70 22.81
CA TYR A 402 -27.49 -4.49 22.17
C TYR A 402 -27.63 -4.51 20.64
N LEU A 403 -28.84 -4.83 20.16
CA LEU A 403 -29.26 -4.49 18.80
C LEU A 403 -30.35 -3.42 18.90
N PRO A 404 -30.07 -2.12 18.68
CA PRO A 404 -31.13 -1.21 18.27
C PRO A 404 -31.49 -1.59 16.82
N GLY A 405 -32.80 -1.71 16.56
CA GLY A 405 -33.41 -2.05 15.28
C GLY A 405 -33.13 -1.05 14.16
#